data_10a3c7b59b3a9ce99374b0e69a0715c6
#
_entry.id   10a3c7b59b3a9ce99374b0e69a0715c6
#
_cell.length_a   1.000
_cell.length_b   1.000
_cell.length_c   1.000
_cell.angle_alpha   90.00
_cell.angle_beta   90.00
_cell.angle_gamma   90.00
#
_symmetry.space_group_name_H-M   'P 1'
#
loop_
_entity.id
_entity.type
_entity.pdbx_description
1 polymer ?
#
loop_
_entity_poly.entity_id
_entity_poly.type
_entity_poly.pdbx_seq_one_letter_code
_entity_poly.pdbx_strand_id
1 'polypeptide(L)'
;MVADNHNKGIKSAKYKMGEHYELAHKNDIPSDMTGYQYFYYLLTGRDRGSCVICKNETDFNQITMKYSRFCNNPECKKKYREQFKNRMVSKYGKIHLLNEVEKQKEMLSRRKISGVYKWSDNSAEINYTGSYELDFLKLLDLKLKWPSSDIIGPSPHTYYYEFEGRKRFYIPDFFIPSKNLELEIKSSARMEKQNEESERKDLEKIKLMKSCDNLYNYIIIYDRDYQEFIELIKEE
;
A
#
# COMPACT_ATOMS: atom_id res chain seq x y z
N MET A 1 -2.87 -0.69 -16.90
CA MET A 1 -1.97 -1.53 -17.72
C MET A 1 -0.81 -0.77 -18.42
N VAL A 2 -0.86 0.52 -18.66
CA VAL A 2 0.21 1.27 -19.36
C VAL A 2 1.42 1.58 -18.46
N ALA A 3 1.24 1.83 -17.17
CA ALA A 3 2.33 2.17 -16.24
C ALA A 3 3.27 0.98 -15.94
N ASP A 4 2.76 -0.25 -15.95
CA ASP A 4 3.57 -1.45 -15.70
C ASP A 4 4.51 -1.79 -16.85
N ASN A 5 4.13 -1.47 -18.09
CA ASN A 5 4.96 -1.70 -19.26
C ASN A 5 6.12 -0.71 -19.37
N HIS A 6 5.96 0.52 -18.89
CA HIS A 6 7.03 1.52 -18.91
C HIS A 6 8.16 1.15 -17.95
N ASN A 7 7.84 0.66 -16.75
CA ASN A 7 8.84 0.20 -15.78
C ASN A 7 9.55 -1.10 -16.22
N LYS A 8 8.85 -2.01 -16.89
CA LYS A 8 9.46 -3.22 -17.47
C LYS A 8 10.40 -2.86 -18.62
N GLY A 9 10.05 -1.88 -19.46
CA GLY A 9 10.90 -1.38 -20.55
C GLY A 9 12.19 -0.75 -20.07
N ILE A 10 12.16 0.07 -19.03
CA ILE A 10 13.35 0.72 -18.45
C ILE A 10 14.29 -0.30 -17.80
N LYS A 11 13.75 -1.30 -17.07
CA LYS A 11 14.56 -2.40 -16.51
C LYS A 11 15.21 -3.23 -17.60
N SER A 12 14.48 -3.54 -18.66
CA SER A 12 15.00 -4.24 -19.85
C SER A 12 16.11 -3.47 -20.57
N ALA A 13 16.00 -2.15 -20.71
CA ALA A 13 17.03 -1.33 -21.35
C ALA A 13 18.35 -1.32 -20.55
N LYS A 14 18.30 -1.14 -19.23
CA LYS A 14 19.48 -1.18 -18.37
C LYS A 14 20.16 -2.57 -18.39
N TYR A 15 19.36 -3.62 -18.36
CA TYR A 15 19.86 -4.98 -18.45
C TYR A 15 20.57 -5.22 -19.80
N LYS A 16 19.94 -4.83 -20.91
CA LYS A 16 20.53 -4.95 -22.26
C LYS A 16 21.82 -4.14 -22.42
N MET A 17 21.91 -2.99 -21.76
CA MET A 17 23.19 -2.22 -21.77
C MET A 17 24.28 -2.95 -21.00
N GLY A 18 23.99 -3.55 -19.84
CA GLY A 18 24.98 -4.38 -19.14
C GLY A 18 25.46 -5.58 -19.99
N GLU A 19 24.52 -6.25 -20.66
CA GLU A 19 24.80 -7.33 -21.60
C GLU A 19 25.64 -6.85 -22.81
N HIS A 20 25.31 -5.67 -23.34
CA HIS A 20 26.12 -5.05 -24.42
C HIS A 20 27.57 -4.82 -24.01
N TYR A 21 27.82 -4.31 -22.79
CA TYR A 21 29.18 -4.15 -22.29
C TYR A 21 29.91 -5.49 -22.16
N GLU A 22 29.24 -6.54 -21.64
CA GLU A 22 29.81 -7.90 -21.57
C GLU A 22 30.28 -8.42 -22.95
N LEU A 23 29.53 -8.13 -23.99
CA LEU A 23 29.75 -8.69 -25.33
C LEU A 23 30.65 -7.81 -26.21
N ALA A 24 30.41 -6.51 -26.24
CA ALA A 24 31.03 -5.58 -27.18
C ALA A 24 32.23 -4.82 -26.59
N HIS A 25 32.30 -4.67 -25.28
CA HIS A 25 33.35 -3.89 -24.59
C HIS A 25 34.14 -4.71 -23.57
N LYS A 26 34.25 -6.01 -23.78
CA LYS A 26 34.91 -6.93 -22.83
C LYS A 26 36.31 -6.52 -22.45
N ASN A 27 37.05 -5.92 -23.38
CA ASN A 27 38.45 -5.49 -23.15
C ASN A 27 38.56 -4.19 -22.34
N ASP A 28 37.46 -3.42 -22.23
CA ASP A 28 37.41 -2.16 -21.48
C ASP A 28 36.95 -2.38 -20.03
N ILE A 29 36.46 -3.59 -19.72
CA ILE A 29 35.96 -3.94 -18.41
C ILE A 29 37.12 -4.36 -17.51
N PRO A 30 37.24 -3.74 -16.29
CA PRO A 30 38.21 -4.21 -15.30
C PRO A 30 38.02 -5.70 -14.98
N SER A 31 39.12 -6.43 -14.78
CA SER A 31 39.09 -7.88 -14.58
C SER A 31 38.29 -8.36 -13.35
N ASP A 32 38.04 -7.49 -12.42
CA ASP A 32 37.27 -7.73 -11.18
C ASP A 32 35.79 -7.31 -11.28
N MET A 33 35.34 -6.90 -12.47
CA MET A 33 33.96 -6.48 -12.72
C MET A 33 33.30 -7.29 -13.82
N THR A 34 31.97 -7.41 -13.75
CA THR A 34 31.14 -7.83 -14.87
C THR A 34 30.72 -6.61 -15.71
N GLY A 35 30.32 -6.80 -16.97
CA GLY A 35 29.81 -5.70 -17.79
C GLY A 35 28.65 -4.97 -17.18
N TYR A 36 27.80 -5.67 -16.41
CA TYR A 36 26.71 -5.07 -15.65
C TYR A 36 27.21 -4.16 -14.51
N GLN A 37 28.27 -4.58 -13.80
CA GLN A 37 28.89 -3.79 -12.74
C GLN A 37 29.61 -2.57 -13.33
N TYR A 38 30.34 -2.76 -14.42
CA TYR A 38 31.03 -1.69 -15.11
C TYR A 38 30.07 -0.64 -15.67
N PHE A 39 28.97 -1.05 -16.30
CA PHE A 39 27.92 -0.12 -16.71
C PHE A 39 27.32 0.64 -15.53
N TYR A 40 27.07 -0.04 -14.39
CA TYR A 40 26.60 0.63 -13.19
C TYR A 40 27.64 1.64 -12.66
N TYR A 41 28.92 1.28 -12.68
CA TYR A 41 30.01 2.18 -12.31
C TYR A 41 30.04 3.44 -13.20
N LEU A 42 29.92 3.31 -14.49
CA LEU A 42 29.87 4.44 -15.43
C LEU A 42 28.71 5.38 -15.15
N LEU A 43 27.56 4.84 -14.70
CA LEU A 43 26.38 5.64 -14.37
C LEU A 43 26.46 6.31 -12.99
N THR A 44 27.15 5.73 -12.04
CA THR A 44 27.03 6.13 -10.62
C THR A 44 28.36 6.51 -9.96
N GLY A 45 29.49 6.20 -10.59
CA GLY A 45 30.82 6.33 -10.01
C GLY A 45 31.10 5.34 -8.87
N ARG A 46 30.26 4.30 -8.68
CA ARG A 46 30.41 3.30 -7.62
C ARG A 46 30.87 1.97 -8.18
N ASP A 47 32.08 1.59 -7.83
CA ASP A 47 32.71 0.34 -8.23
C ASP A 47 32.29 -0.86 -7.39
N ARG A 48 31.97 -0.65 -6.11
CA ARG A 48 31.65 -1.72 -5.14
C ARG A 48 30.49 -1.34 -4.24
N GLY A 49 29.79 -2.36 -3.77
CA GLY A 49 28.78 -2.22 -2.71
C GLY A 49 29.37 -2.52 -1.34
N SER A 50 28.91 -1.79 -0.34
CA SER A 50 29.32 -2.05 1.04
C SER A 50 28.10 -2.20 1.95
N CYS A 51 28.15 -3.19 2.84
CA CYS A 51 27.12 -3.43 3.85
C CYS A 51 26.99 -2.21 4.77
N VAL A 52 25.76 -1.72 4.96
CA VAL A 52 25.49 -0.54 5.79
C VAL A 52 25.86 -0.76 7.27
N ILE A 53 26.04 -2.02 7.73
CA ILE A 53 26.35 -2.37 9.11
C ILE A 53 27.84 -2.65 9.30
N CYS A 54 28.40 -3.64 8.58
CA CYS A 54 29.78 -4.12 8.81
C CYS A 54 30.78 -3.61 7.78
N LYS A 55 30.33 -2.90 6.75
CA LYS A 55 31.15 -2.37 5.63
C LYS A 55 31.78 -3.43 4.72
N ASN A 56 31.55 -4.71 4.96
CA ASN A 56 31.98 -5.76 4.03
C ASN A 56 31.29 -5.60 2.67
N GLU A 57 31.92 -6.11 1.64
CA GLU A 57 31.38 -6.10 0.29
C GLU A 57 30.01 -6.76 0.21
N THR A 58 29.21 -6.29 -0.73
CA THR A 58 27.87 -6.80 -0.98
C THR A 58 27.69 -7.19 -2.43
N ASP A 59 26.85 -8.20 -2.66
CA ASP A 59 26.59 -8.74 -3.99
C ASP A 59 25.91 -7.70 -4.90
N PHE A 60 26.27 -7.74 -6.16
CA PHE A 60 25.61 -6.98 -7.21
C PHE A 60 24.43 -7.79 -7.77
N ASN A 61 23.27 -7.15 -7.82
CA ASN A 61 22.09 -7.75 -8.43
C ASN A 61 21.93 -7.21 -9.87
N GLN A 62 22.18 -8.06 -10.85
CA GLN A 62 22.11 -7.71 -12.27
C GLN A 62 20.68 -7.29 -12.71
N ILE A 63 19.64 -7.91 -12.15
CA ILE A 63 18.25 -7.61 -12.51
C ILE A 63 17.86 -6.20 -12.08
N THR A 64 18.23 -5.83 -10.85
CA THR A 64 17.93 -4.50 -10.30
C THR A 64 18.99 -3.46 -10.62
N MET A 65 20.13 -3.88 -11.18
CA MET A 65 21.31 -3.06 -11.50
C MET A 65 21.78 -2.26 -10.27
N LYS A 66 21.93 -2.95 -9.13
CA LYS A 66 22.35 -2.33 -7.87
C LYS A 66 23.08 -3.32 -6.99
N TYR A 67 24.00 -2.80 -6.18
CA TYR A 67 24.57 -3.55 -5.06
C TYR A 67 23.55 -3.75 -3.95
N SER A 68 23.60 -4.91 -3.31
CA SER A 68 22.79 -5.21 -2.14
C SER A 68 23.15 -4.27 -0.99
N ARG A 69 22.15 -3.91 -0.19
CA ARG A 69 22.34 -3.05 0.98
C ARG A 69 23.05 -3.75 2.13
N PHE A 70 22.97 -5.07 2.15
CA PHE A 70 23.52 -5.93 3.20
C PHE A 70 24.38 -7.03 2.57
N CYS A 71 25.44 -7.40 3.28
CA CYS A 71 26.18 -8.63 2.99
C CYS A 71 25.32 -9.86 3.35
N ASN A 72 25.83 -11.06 3.00
CA ASN A 72 25.11 -12.32 3.24
C ASN A 72 25.03 -12.72 4.72
N ASN A 73 25.64 -11.98 5.65
CA ASN A 73 25.56 -12.25 7.06
C ASN A 73 24.16 -11.83 7.62
N PRO A 74 23.35 -12.77 8.13
CA PRO A 74 22.01 -12.50 8.66
C PRO A 74 22.01 -11.55 9.86
N GLU A 75 23.10 -11.54 10.64
CA GLU A 75 23.22 -10.65 11.81
C GLU A 75 23.26 -9.17 11.40
N CYS A 76 23.75 -8.84 10.20
CA CYS A 76 23.73 -7.48 9.72
C CYS A 76 22.29 -6.98 9.46
N LYS A 77 21.43 -7.82 8.92
CA LYS A 77 20.02 -7.51 8.74
C LYS A 77 19.29 -7.36 10.08
N LYS A 78 19.63 -8.22 11.05
CA LYS A 78 19.07 -8.16 12.39
C LYS A 78 19.47 -6.87 13.11
N LYS A 79 20.76 -6.54 13.16
CA LYS A 79 21.27 -5.28 13.72
C LYS A 79 20.63 -4.04 13.09
N TYR A 80 20.47 -4.03 11.76
CA TYR A 80 19.82 -2.91 11.10
C TYR A 80 18.35 -2.76 11.52
N ARG A 81 17.60 -3.86 11.65
CA ARG A 81 16.22 -3.83 12.14
C ARG A 81 16.14 -3.28 13.57
N GLU A 82 17.05 -3.68 14.43
CA GLU A 82 17.13 -3.17 15.80
C GLU A 82 17.47 -1.67 15.84
N GLN A 83 18.48 -1.25 15.07
CA GLN A 83 18.82 0.17 14.95
C GLN A 83 17.66 1.00 14.37
N PHE A 84 16.93 0.45 13.41
CA PHE A 84 15.75 1.10 12.86
C PHE A 84 14.64 1.24 13.91
N LYS A 85 14.34 0.16 14.65
CA LYS A 85 13.38 0.19 15.78
C LYS A 85 13.77 1.24 16.82
N ASN A 86 15.01 1.26 17.24
CA ASN A 86 15.51 2.21 18.23
C ASN A 86 15.41 3.65 17.77
N ARG A 87 15.74 3.93 16.49
CA ARG A 87 15.55 5.26 15.89
C ARG A 87 14.08 5.67 15.86
N MET A 88 13.19 4.73 15.51
CA MET A 88 11.75 5.02 15.48
C MET A 88 11.22 5.33 16.89
N VAL A 89 11.61 4.54 17.88
CA VAL A 89 11.24 4.79 19.29
C VAL A 89 11.82 6.12 19.79
N SER A 90 13.10 6.39 19.52
CA SER A 90 13.75 7.63 19.95
C SER A 90 13.11 8.88 19.31
N LYS A 91 12.79 8.80 18.01
CA LYS A 91 12.25 9.95 17.27
C LYS A 91 10.75 10.16 17.46
N TYR A 92 10.00 9.07 17.63
CA TYR A 92 8.53 9.11 17.59
C TYR A 92 7.88 8.44 18.81
N GLY A 93 8.67 7.95 19.78
CA GLY A 93 8.18 7.22 20.94
C GLY A 93 7.62 5.83 20.65
N LYS A 94 7.63 5.36 19.39
CA LYS A 94 6.95 4.13 18.93
C LYS A 94 7.69 3.46 17.79
N ILE A 95 7.57 2.13 17.70
CA ILE A 95 8.21 1.32 16.66
C ILE A 95 7.52 1.51 15.27
N HIS A 96 6.20 1.67 15.26
CA HIS A 96 5.41 1.85 14.05
C HIS A 96 4.49 3.05 14.18
N LEU A 97 4.65 4.02 13.29
CA LEU A 97 3.78 5.20 13.21
C LEU A 97 2.35 4.85 12.82
N LEU A 98 2.16 3.74 12.07
CA LEU A 98 0.85 3.25 11.64
C LEU A 98 0.01 2.60 12.75
N ASN A 99 0.57 2.43 13.96
CA ASN A 99 -0.18 1.93 15.11
C ASN A 99 -0.94 3.04 15.84
N GLU A 100 -0.91 4.27 15.33
CA GLU A 100 -1.70 5.39 15.82
C GLU A 100 -2.85 5.67 14.89
N VAL A 101 -4.06 5.63 15.44
CA VAL A 101 -5.30 5.89 14.70
C VAL A 101 -5.25 7.24 13.97
N GLU A 102 -4.84 8.30 14.67
CA GLU A 102 -4.76 9.64 14.10
C GLU A 102 -3.80 9.72 12.93
N LYS A 103 -2.63 9.07 13.04
CA LYS A 103 -1.67 9.03 11.95
C LYS A 103 -2.13 8.15 10.79
N GLN A 104 -2.86 7.09 11.08
CA GLN A 104 -3.46 6.30 10.01
C GLN A 104 -4.53 7.10 9.29
N LYS A 105 -5.42 7.80 10.01
CA LYS A 105 -6.40 8.71 9.41
C LYS A 105 -5.72 9.80 8.57
N GLU A 106 -4.68 10.42 9.11
CA GLU A 106 -3.88 11.40 8.39
C GLU A 106 -3.23 10.82 7.11
N MET A 107 -2.67 9.61 7.18
CA MET A 107 -2.09 8.94 6.03
C MET A 107 -3.15 8.52 5.01
N LEU A 108 -4.31 8.06 5.44
CA LEU A 108 -5.44 7.74 4.56
C LEU A 108 -5.95 9.00 3.85
N SER A 109 -6.10 10.11 4.56
CA SER A 109 -6.50 11.40 3.99
C SER A 109 -5.47 11.98 3.01
N ARG A 110 -4.17 11.65 3.19
CA ARG A 110 -3.06 12.09 2.32
C ARG A 110 -2.75 11.09 1.20
N ARG A 111 -3.34 9.90 1.21
CA ARG A 111 -3.14 8.91 0.15
C ARG A 111 -3.75 9.38 -1.15
N LYS A 112 -2.99 10.12 -1.93
CA LYS A 112 -3.28 10.42 -3.34
C LYS A 112 -3.06 9.22 -4.26
N ILE A 113 -3.09 8.00 -3.73
CA ILE A 113 -2.79 6.79 -4.53
C ILE A 113 -3.85 6.59 -5.61
N SER A 114 -5.05 7.08 -5.38
CA SER A 114 -6.16 6.97 -6.32
C SER A 114 -6.80 8.31 -6.66
N GLY A 115 -6.78 9.29 -5.77
CA GLY A 115 -7.19 10.65 -6.06
C GLY A 115 -8.19 11.25 -5.06
N VAL A 116 -8.72 12.39 -5.47
CA VAL A 116 -9.78 13.12 -4.78
C VAL A 116 -10.97 13.20 -5.72
N TYR A 117 -12.12 12.72 -5.28
CA TYR A 117 -13.38 12.88 -5.99
C TYR A 117 -14.02 14.21 -5.61
N LYS A 118 -14.30 15.02 -6.61
CA LYS A 118 -15.06 16.26 -6.45
C LYS A 118 -16.51 15.98 -6.75
N TRP A 119 -17.39 16.29 -5.80
CA TRP A 119 -18.82 16.16 -6.01
C TRP A 119 -19.29 17.06 -7.15
N SER A 120 -20.29 16.63 -7.90
CA SER A 120 -20.73 17.30 -9.14
C SER A 120 -21.21 18.74 -8.94
N ASP A 121 -21.70 19.07 -7.72
CA ASP A 121 -22.14 20.39 -7.30
C ASP A 121 -21.02 21.21 -6.61
N ASN A 122 -19.79 20.68 -6.58
CA ASN A 122 -18.63 21.25 -5.88
C ASN A 122 -18.79 21.42 -4.36
N SER A 123 -19.76 20.74 -3.74
CA SER A 123 -20.06 20.85 -2.30
C SER A 123 -19.06 20.12 -1.42
N ALA A 124 -18.39 19.09 -1.95
CA ALA A 124 -17.42 18.31 -1.19
C ALA A 124 -16.29 17.71 -2.06
N GLU A 125 -15.17 17.43 -1.39
CA GLU A 125 -14.04 16.67 -1.92
C GLU A 125 -13.80 15.46 -1.03
N ILE A 126 -13.83 14.24 -1.59
CA ILE A 126 -13.67 12.99 -0.84
C ILE A 126 -12.47 12.23 -1.39
N ASN A 127 -11.54 11.85 -0.52
CA ASN A 127 -10.40 11.01 -0.90
C ASN A 127 -10.86 9.57 -1.14
N TYR A 128 -10.33 8.94 -2.18
CA TYR A 128 -10.58 7.54 -2.50
C TYR A 128 -9.28 6.79 -2.80
N THR A 129 -9.26 5.48 -2.57
CA THR A 129 -8.11 4.60 -2.79
C THR A 129 -8.49 3.42 -3.67
N GLY A 130 -8.53 3.63 -4.97
CA GLY A 130 -8.86 2.58 -5.92
C GLY A 130 -10.10 2.87 -6.75
N SER A 131 -10.24 2.11 -7.85
CA SER A 131 -11.32 2.35 -8.82
C SER A 131 -12.69 1.97 -8.28
N TYR A 132 -12.77 1.00 -7.38
CA TYR A 132 -14.06 0.56 -6.81
C TYR A 132 -14.67 1.61 -5.89
N GLU A 133 -13.87 2.25 -5.04
CA GLU A 133 -14.31 3.38 -4.20
C GLU A 133 -14.71 4.58 -5.07
N LEU A 134 -13.93 4.90 -6.12
CA LEU A 134 -14.28 5.95 -7.08
C LEU A 134 -15.62 5.67 -7.76
N ASP A 135 -15.87 4.43 -8.18
CA ASP A 135 -17.10 4.06 -8.86
C ASP A 135 -18.31 4.12 -7.91
N PHE A 136 -18.10 3.81 -6.62
CA PHE A 136 -19.12 3.99 -5.59
C PHE A 136 -19.46 5.47 -5.36
N LEU A 137 -18.46 6.34 -5.26
CA LEU A 137 -18.70 7.79 -5.16
C LEU A 137 -19.46 8.34 -6.38
N LYS A 138 -19.13 7.86 -7.59
CA LYS A 138 -19.87 8.22 -8.81
C LYS A 138 -21.31 7.69 -8.80
N LEU A 139 -21.54 6.51 -8.25
CA LEU A 139 -22.90 5.97 -8.07
C LEU A 139 -23.71 6.91 -7.20
N LEU A 140 -23.18 7.28 -6.03
CA LEU A 140 -23.86 8.17 -5.10
C LEU A 140 -24.17 9.53 -5.73
N ASP A 141 -23.17 10.20 -6.27
CA ASP A 141 -23.29 11.55 -6.82
C ASP A 141 -24.12 11.59 -8.11
N LEU A 142 -23.71 10.79 -9.12
CA LEU A 142 -24.25 10.96 -10.48
C LEU A 142 -25.56 10.20 -10.71
N LYS A 143 -25.74 9.03 -10.08
CA LYS A 143 -26.92 8.18 -10.29
C LYS A 143 -27.97 8.34 -9.21
N LEU A 144 -27.57 8.29 -7.94
CA LEU A 144 -28.49 8.36 -6.81
C LEU A 144 -28.79 9.79 -6.36
N LYS A 145 -27.99 10.77 -6.82
CA LYS A 145 -28.08 12.18 -6.39
C LYS A 145 -28.00 12.32 -4.87
N TRP A 146 -27.16 11.49 -4.25
CA TRP A 146 -26.96 11.47 -2.81
C TRP A 146 -26.33 12.78 -2.33
N PRO A 147 -26.74 13.35 -1.21
CA PRO A 147 -26.12 14.58 -0.71
C PRO A 147 -24.68 14.33 -0.24
N SER A 148 -23.77 15.17 -0.65
CA SER A 148 -22.34 15.06 -0.27
C SER A 148 -22.11 15.19 1.26
N SER A 149 -23.02 15.85 1.96
CA SER A 149 -22.99 16.00 3.43
C SER A 149 -23.30 14.69 4.17
N ASP A 150 -23.88 13.70 3.49
CA ASP A 150 -24.27 12.43 4.06
C ASP A 150 -23.37 11.27 3.63
N ILE A 151 -22.12 11.56 3.32
CA ILE A 151 -21.08 10.56 3.15
C ILE A 151 -19.76 11.08 3.72
N ILE A 152 -19.08 10.27 4.51
CA ILE A 152 -17.80 10.57 5.13
C ILE A 152 -16.82 9.48 4.73
N GLY A 153 -15.71 9.86 4.15
CA GLY A 153 -14.61 8.95 3.75
C GLY A 153 -13.24 9.52 4.10
N PRO A 154 -12.40 8.77 4.82
CA PRO A 154 -12.69 7.49 5.48
C PRO A 154 -13.68 7.63 6.65
N SER A 155 -14.26 6.52 7.12
CA SER A 155 -15.16 6.53 8.28
C SER A 155 -14.54 7.28 9.47
N PRO A 156 -15.33 8.10 10.20
CA PRO A 156 -14.86 8.78 11.40
C PRO A 156 -14.64 7.80 12.57
N HIS A 157 -15.19 6.60 12.48
CA HIS A 157 -15.15 5.60 13.54
C HIS A 157 -13.91 4.71 13.43
N THR A 158 -13.46 4.23 14.58
CA THR A 158 -12.31 3.35 14.68
C THR A 158 -12.67 2.16 15.55
N TYR A 159 -12.52 0.98 14.99
CA TYR A 159 -12.85 -0.28 15.64
C TYR A 159 -11.58 -0.99 16.05
N TYR A 160 -11.50 -1.44 17.32
CA TYR A 160 -10.32 -2.12 17.87
C TYR A 160 -10.58 -3.61 17.98
N TYR A 161 -9.62 -4.42 17.57
CA TYR A 161 -9.67 -5.87 17.67
C TYR A 161 -8.32 -6.45 18.07
N GLU A 162 -8.32 -7.69 18.51
CA GLU A 162 -7.11 -8.44 18.80
C GLU A 162 -6.86 -9.47 17.69
N PHE A 163 -5.63 -9.54 17.22
CA PHE A 163 -5.21 -10.53 16.24
C PHE A 163 -3.82 -11.04 16.60
N GLU A 164 -3.71 -12.36 16.85
CA GLU A 164 -2.47 -13.03 17.27
C GLU A 164 -1.80 -12.35 18.48
N GLY A 165 -2.60 -12.07 19.52
CA GLY A 165 -2.12 -11.43 20.76
C GLY A 165 -1.70 -9.97 20.59
N ARG A 166 -2.07 -9.31 19.50
CA ARG A 166 -1.75 -7.90 19.23
C ARG A 166 -3.02 -7.08 19.04
N LYS A 167 -3.10 -5.96 19.74
CA LYS A 167 -4.14 -4.97 19.49
C LYS A 167 -3.98 -4.37 18.10
N ARG A 168 -5.05 -4.39 17.33
CA ARG A 168 -5.20 -3.83 15.99
C ARG A 168 -6.36 -2.87 15.98
N PHE A 169 -6.46 -2.10 14.92
CA PHE A 169 -7.63 -1.28 14.66
C PHE A 169 -8.01 -1.34 13.19
N TYR A 170 -9.24 -1.00 12.93
CA TYR A 170 -9.86 -0.99 11.61
C TYR A 170 -10.69 0.28 11.46
N ILE A 171 -10.62 0.89 10.29
CA ILE A 171 -11.41 2.05 9.89
C ILE A 171 -12.05 1.67 8.55
N PRO A 172 -13.38 1.61 8.46
CA PRO A 172 -14.11 1.37 7.21
C PRO A 172 -13.85 2.46 6.17
N ASP A 173 -14.09 2.13 4.89
CA ASP A 173 -13.84 3.05 3.79
C ASP A 173 -14.75 4.27 3.82
N PHE A 174 -16.05 4.06 4.14
CA PHE A 174 -17.04 5.13 4.21
C PHE A 174 -18.03 4.93 5.36
N PHE A 175 -18.64 6.05 5.77
CA PHE A 175 -19.77 6.10 6.69
C PHE A 175 -20.89 6.93 6.09
N ILE A 176 -22.15 6.45 6.18
CA ILE A 176 -23.36 7.19 5.79
C ILE A 176 -24.14 7.52 7.06
N PRO A 177 -24.09 8.77 7.53
CA PRO A 177 -24.72 9.21 8.78
C PRO A 177 -26.22 8.96 8.86
N SER A 178 -26.99 9.30 7.81
CA SER A 178 -28.46 9.18 7.81
C SER A 178 -28.96 7.74 7.98
N LYS A 179 -28.15 6.75 7.56
CA LYS A 179 -28.47 5.33 7.66
C LYS A 179 -27.71 4.64 8.79
N ASN A 180 -26.88 5.39 9.53
CA ASN A 180 -25.97 4.82 10.55
C ASN A 180 -25.18 3.62 10.00
N LEU A 181 -24.63 3.76 8.79
CA LEU A 181 -24.10 2.66 7.97
C LEU A 181 -22.62 2.81 7.72
N GLU A 182 -21.87 1.79 8.12
CA GLU A 182 -20.45 1.62 7.76
C GLU A 182 -20.31 0.80 6.49
N LEU A 183 -19.42 1.23 5.62
CA LEU A 183 -19.19 0.63 4.31
C LEU A 183 -17.73 0.26 4.10
N GLU A 184 -17.50 -0.95 3.60
CA GLU A 184 -16.20 -1.41 3.09
C GLU A 184 -16.34 -1.79 1.63
N ILE A 185 -15.39 -1.37 0.81
CA ILE A 185 -15.37 -1.69 -0.63
C ILE A 185 -14.24 -2.68 -0.92
N LYS A 186 -14.55 -3.82 -1.48
CA LYS A 186 -13.59 -4.88 -1.75
C LYS A 186 -13.63 -5.39 -3.20
N SER A 187 -12.48 -5.85 -3.68
CA SER A 187 -12.35 -6.59 -4.93
C SER A 187 -12.15 -8.07 -4.63
N SER A 188 -13.00 -8.94 -5.18
CA SER A 188 -12.86 -10.41 -5.08
C SER A 188 -11.53 -10.87 -5.67
N ALA A 189 -11.14 -10.36 -6.83
CA ALA A 189 -9.86 -10.68 -7.47
C ALA A 189 -8.63 -10.32 -6.62
N ARG A 190 -8.75 -9.35 -5.69
CA ARG A 190 -7.70 -9.03 -4.72
C ARG A 190 -7.72 -9.99 -3.54
N MET A 191 -8.90 -10.43 -3.13
CA MET A 191 -9.06 -11.41 -2.04
C MET A 191 -8.50 -12.77 -2.42
N GLU A 192 -8.74 -13.25 -3.64
CA GLU A 192 -8.19 -14.51 -4.16
C GLU A 192 -6.65 -14.56 -4.18
N LYS A 193 -6.00 -13.40 -4.21
CA LYS A 193 -4.53 -13.24 -4.17
C LYS A 193 -3.98 -13.00 -2.78
N GLN A 194 -4.82 -12.97 -1.76
CA GLN A 194 -4.39 -12.78 -0.38
C GLN A 194 -3.70 -14.04 0.14
N ASN A 195 -2.76 -13.84 1.06
CA ASN A 195 -2.24 -14.94 1.86
C ASN A 195 -3.19 -15.24 3.03
N GLU A 196 -3.08 -16.45 3.59
CA GLU A 196 -3.90 -16.92 4.70
C GLU A 196 -3.95 -15.97 5.91
N GLU A 197 -2.85 -15.26 6.19
CA GLU A 197 -2.80 -14.29 7.29
C GLU A 197 -3.70 -13.08 7.03
N SER A 198 -3.72 -12.58 5.79
CA SER A 198 -4.58 -11.45 5.40
C SER A 198 -6.05 -11.83 5.40
N GLU A 199 -6.36 -13.04 4.97
CA GLU A 199 -7.73 -13.60 4.99
C GLU A 199 -8.25 -13.72 6.44
N ARG A 200 -7.45 -14.30 7.35
CA ARG A 200 -7.80 -14.36 8.78
C ARG A 200 -8.03 -13.00 9.39
N LYS A 201 -7.21 -12.00 9.04
CA LYS A 201 -7.41 -10.62 9.51
C LYS A 201 -8.73 -10.03 9.02
N ASP A 202 -9.09 -10.26 7.78
CA ASP A 202 -10.35 -9.75 7.24
C ASP A 202 -11.55 -10.43 7.89
N LEU A 203 -11.47 -11.73 8.17
CA LEU A 203 -12.51 -12.44 8.94
C LEU A 203 -12.68 -11.86 10.36
N GLU A 204 -11.59 -11.53 11.06
CA GLU A 204 -11.69 -10.91 12.39
C GLU A 204 -12.30 -9.50 12.34
N LYS A 205 -12.01 -8.71 11.30
CA LYS A 205 -12.68 -7.43 11.11
C LYS A 205 -14.18 -7.59 10.87
N ILE A 206 -14.59 -8.55 10.04
CA ILE A 206 -16.00 -8.84 9.78
C ILE A 206 -16.70 -9.27 11.07
N LYS A 207 -16.10 -10.16 11.87
CA LYS A 207 -16.65 -10.55 13.17
C LYS A 207 -16.80 -9.36 14.11
N LEU A 208 -15.78 -8.50 14.17
CA LEU A 208 -15.82 -7.27 14.96
C LEU A 208 -17.00 -6.39 14.55
N MET A 209 -17.15 -6.12 13.25
CA MET A 209 -18.24 -5.27 12.76
C MET A 209 -19.61 -5.87 13.04
N LYS A 210 -19.78 -7.19 12.85
CA LYS A 210 -21.03 -7.88 13.23
C LYS A 210 -21.31 -7.84 14.72
N SER A 211 -20.30 -7.78 15.58
CA SER A 211 -20.50 -7.60 17.02
C SER A 211 -20.92 -6.18 17.40
N CYS A 212 -20.79 -5.22 16.48
CA CYS A 212 -21.20 -3.84 16.65
C CYS A 212 -22.59 -3.52 16.06
N ASP A 213 -23.34 -4.53 15.58
CA ASP A 213 -24.64 -4.40 14.90
C ASP A 213 -25.68 -3.57 15.70
N ASN A 214 -25.54 -3.49 17.03
CA ASN A 214 -26.39 -2.63 17.87
C ASN A 214 -26.05 -1.13 17.78
N LEU A 215 -24.90 -0.79 17.21
CA LEU A 215 -24.40 0.59 17.11
C LEU A 215 -24.46 1.11 15.69
N TYR A 216 -24.06 0.27 14.73
CA TYR A 216 -23.94 0.64 13.31
C TYR A 216 -24.35 -0.53 12.42
N ASN A 217 -25.04 -0.24 11.33
CA ASN A 217 -25.19 -1.18 10.24
C ASN A 217 -23.82 -1.31 9.52
N TYR A 218 -23.51 -2.48 8.99
CA TYR A 218 -22.27 -2.70 8.27
C TYR A 218 -22.48 -3.57 7.04
N ILE A 219 -22.06 -3.09 5.88
CA ILE A 219 -22.06 -3.87 4.64
C ILE A 219 -20.71 -3.83 3.94
N ILE A 220 -20.42 -4.89 3.19
CA ILE A 220 -19.25 -4.99 2.33
C ILE A 220 -19.73 -5.07 0.90
N ILE A 221 -19.34 -4.10 0.10
CA ILE A 221 -19.64 -4.09 -1.34
C ILE A 221 -18.50 -4.77 -2.09
N TYR A 222 -18.80 -5.88 -2.74
CA TYR A 222 -17.85 -6.61 -3.58
C TYR A 222 -18.05 -6.27 -5.06
N ASP A 223 -16.95 -6.04 -5.76
CA ASP A 223 -16.89 -5.94 -7.23
C ASP A 223 -17.96 -5.04 -7.88
N ARG A 224 -18.30 -3.94 -7.23
CA ARG A 224 -19.35 -3.00 -7.68
C ARG A 224 -20.77 -3.58 -7.67
N ASP A 225 -21.01 -4.64 -6.90
CA ASP A 225 -22.37 -5.11 -6.63
C ASP A 225 -23.01 -4.23 -5.56
N TYR A 226 -23.78 -3.26 -5.99
CA TYR A 226 -24.42 -2.27 -5.13
C TYR A 226 -25.85 -2.65 -4.73
N GLN A 227 -26.32 -3.86 -5.04
CA GLN A 227 -27.72 -4.22 -4.87
C GLN A 227 -28.16 -4.15 -3.41
N GLU A 228 -27.41 -4.79 -2.51
CA GLU A 228 -27.68 -4.76 -1.06
C GLU A 228 -27.73 -3.33 -0.52
N PHE A 229 -26.78 -2.50 -0.92
CA PHE A 229 -26.75 -1.08 -0.54
C PHE A 229 -27.99 -0.32 -1.05
N ILE A 230 -28.37 -0.54 -2.32
CA ILE A 230 -29.53 0.12 -2.93
C ILE A 230 -30.84 -0.31 -2.26
N GLU A 231 -30.96 -1.56 -1.86
CA GLU A 231 -32.13 -2.07 -1.12
C GLU A 231 -32.19 -1.40 0.25
N LEU A 232 -31.09 -1.40 0.99
CA LEU A 232 -31.02 -0.82 2.35
C LEU A 232 -31.35 0.68 2.38
N ILE A 233 -30.95 1.44 1.35
CA ILE A 233 -31.30 2.88 1.31
C ILE A 233 -32.74 3.17 0.89
N LYS A 234 -33.46 2.19 0.31
CA LYS A 234 -34.88 2.31 -0.06
C LYS A 234 -35.84 1.95 1.06
N GLU A 235 -35.37 1.21 2.07
CA GLU A 235 -36.13 0.89 3.25
C GLU A 235 -36.23 2.14 4.16
N GLU A 236 -37.32 2.90 4.03
CA GLU A 236 -37.74 3.97 4.91
C GLU A 236 -38.89 3.53 5.79
#